data_0ca24d9ec3eb3fbcdb77b6a76f82c209
#
_entry.id   0ca24d9ec3eb3fbcdb77b6a76f82c209
#
_cell.length_a   1.000
_cell.length_b   1.000
_cell.length_c   1.000
_cell.angle_alpha   90.00
_cell.angle_beta   90.00
_cell.angle_gamma   90.00
#
_symmetry.space_group_name_H-M   'P 1'
#
loop_
_entity.id
_entity.type
_entity.pdbx_description
1 polymer ?
#
loop_
_entity_poly.entity_id
_entity_poly.type
_entity_poly.pdbx_seq_one_letter_code
_entity_poly.pdbx_strand_id
1 'polypeptide(L)'
;MIAAKRIYDPPSSSEGMRVLIMRLWPRGIRKTRVDVWLKELGPVLPLLRAFRGGKLTWPQYTRRYLAGLERPEAQAPLAQVRAAAKDGTVTLFCGCPDETRCHRSLLRAYLLDSPASRRRKSGRAPRRRTARGGAR
;
A
#
# COMPACT_ATOMS: atom_id res chain seq x y z
N MET A 1 1.09 10.30 9.50
CA MET A 1 0.49 10.61 8.20
C MET A 1 1.10 9.76 7.10
N ILE A 2 0.28 9.25 6.19
CA ILE A 2 0.76 8.43 5.07
C ILE A 2 0.44 9.14 3.78
N ALA A 3 1.48 9.47 3.01
CA ALA A 3 1.36 10.10 1.70
C ALA A 3 1.81 9.12 0.62
N ALA A 4 1.45 9.40 -0.62
CA ALA A 4 1.90 8.62 -1.76
C ALA A 4 2.37 9.56 -2.86
N LYS A 5 3.51 9.24 -3.46
CA LYS A 5 4.12 10.05 -4.50
C LYS A 5 4.70 9.17 -5.60
N ARG A 6 4.91 9.77 -6.75
CA ARG A 6 5.67 9.14 -7.81
C ARG A 6 7.16 9.29 -7.50
N ILE A 7 7.92 8.20 -7.65
CA ILE A 7 9.35 8.23 -7.32
C ILE A 7 10.11 9.25 -8.16
N TYR A 8 9.60 9.60 -9.34
CA TYR A 8 10.23 10.55 -10.23
C TYR A 8 9.84 12.00 -9.96
N ASP A 9 8.94 12.25 -9.00
CA ASP A 9 8.61 13.61 -8.59
C ASP A 9 9.78 14.22 -7.83
N PRO A 10 9.92 15.56 -7.85
CA PRO A 10 11.02 16.21 -7.12
C PRO A 10 10.98 15.91 -5.64
N PRO A 11 12.15 15.74 -4.99
CA PRO A 11 12.20 15.57 -3.55
C PRO A 11 11.63 16.76 -2.80
N SER A 12 11.10 16.50 -1.61
CA SER A 12 10.55 17.52 -0.74
C SER A 12 10.94 17.18 0.71
N SER A 13 11.18 18.20 1.51
CA SER A 13 11.52 18.02 2.92
C SER A 13 10.35 17.49 3.75
N SER A 14 9.14 17.54 3.20
CA SER A 14 7.95 17.09 3.93
C SER A 14 7.64 15.61 3.76
N GLU A 15 8.50 14.87 3.06
CA GLU A 15 8.23 13.45 2.76
C GLU A 15 8.31 12.53 3.97
N GLY A 16 9.06 12.94 5.00
CA GLY A 16 9.26 12.08 6.15
C GLY A 16 10.04 10.83 5.79
N MET A 17 9.63 9.68 6.32
CA MET A 17 10.26 8.41 5.95
C MET A 17 9.87 8.04 4.52
N ARG A 18 10.86 7.83 3.67
CA ARG A 18 10.65 7.57 2.25
C ARG A 18 10.74 6.08 1.96
N VAL A 19 9.61 5.49 1.59
CA VAL A 19 9.47 4.03 1.43
C VAL A 19 9.20 3.69 -0.01
N LEU A 20 10.10 2.94 -0.65
CA LEU A 20 9.88 2.46 -2.01
C LEU A 20 9.10 1.14 -1.95
N ILE A 21 7.96 1.10 -2.63
CA ILE A 21 7.06 -0.05 -2.62
C ILE A 21 6.95 -0.69 -4.01
N MET A 22 8.04 -0.73 -4.74
CA MET A 22 8.11 -1.37 -6.04
C MET A 22 8.78 -2.74 -5.92
N ARG A 23 8.36 -3.70 -6.73
CA ARG A 23 8.98 -5.04 -6.72
C ARG A 23 10.40 -5.00 -7.28
N LEU A 24 10.64 -4.12 -8.25
CA LEU A 24 11.96 -3.93 -8.86
C LEU A 24 12.42 -2.49 -8.61
N TRP A 25 13.74 -2.30 -8.55
CA TRP A 25 14.30 -0.96 -8.36
C TRP A 25 14.03 -0.10 -9.59
N PRO A 26 13.55 1.15 -9.41
CA PRO A 26 13.24 2.02 -10.55
C PRO A 26 14.49 2.50 -11.25
N ARG A 27 14.43 2.53 -12.58
CA ARG A 27 15.57 2.94 -13.40
C ARG A 27 15.91 4.40 -13.14
N GLY A 28 17.19 4.70 -13.00
CA GLY A 28 17.69 6.06 -12.89
C GLY A 28 17.54 6.70 -11.52
N ILE A 29 17.09 5.94 -10.52
CA ILE A 29 16.90 6.46 -9.16
C ILE A 29 18.08 6.06 -8.30
N ARG A 30 18.69 7.04 -7.63
CA ARG A 30 19.78 6.78 -6.69
C ARG A 30 19.24 6.20 -5.39
N LYS A 31 20.05 5.39 -4.73
CA LYS A 31 19.65 4.75 -3.46
C LYS A 31 19.33 5.77 -2.38
N THR A 32 19.97 6.94 -2.44
CA THR A 32 19.75 8.00 -1.45
C THR A 32 18.37 8.65 -1.56
N ARG A 33 17.63 8.38 -2.63
CA ARG A 33 16.29 8.96 -2.82
C ARG A 33 15.28 8.39 -1.83
N VAL A 34 15.49 7.17 -1.34
CA VAL A 34 14.58 6.53 -0.40
C VAL A 34 15.34 6.08 0.85
N ASP A 35 14.61 5.90 1.94
CA ASP A 35 15.17 5.44 3.19
C ASP A 35 15.10 3.93 3.32
N VAL A 36 14.07 3.30 2.76
CA VAL A 36 13.91 1.85 2.81
C VAL A 36 13.17 1.34 1.57
N TRP A 37 13.52 0.15 1.14
CA TRP A 37 12.87 -0.51 0.01
C TRP A 37 12.14 -1.73 0.53
N LEU A 38 10.81 -1.69 0.50
CA LEU A 38 9.95 -2.78 0.94
C LEU A 38 9.30 -3.42 -0.29
N LYS A 39 10.07 -4.19 -1.02
CA LYS A 39 9.63 -4.78 -2.28
C LYS A 39 8.43 -5.71 -2.12
N GLU A 40 8.26 -6.29 -0.93
CA GLU A 40 7.15 -7.18 -0.63
C GLU A 40 5.79 -6.45 -0.67
N LEU A 41 5.80 -5.13 -0.62
CA LEU A 41 4.59 -4.33 -0.74
C LEU A 41 4.28 -3.93 -2.17
N GLY A 42 5.17 -4.27 -3.12
CA GLY A 42 4.88 -4.13 -4.53
C GLY A 42 4.11 -5.33 -5.05
N PRO A 43 3.42 -5.19 -6.19
CA PRO A 43 2.74 -6.34 -6.78
C PRO A 43 3.75 -7.40 -7.21
N VAL A 44 3.40 -8.68 -7.06
CA VAL A 44 4.27 -9.75 -7.58
C VAL A 44 4.39 -9.58 -9.09
N LEU A 45 5.54 -9.98 -9.64
CA LEU A 45 5.83 -9.72 -11.05
C LEU A 45 4.79 -10.31 -12.02
N PRO A 46 4.31 -11.56 -11.83
CA PRO A 46 3.28 -12.07 -12.74
C PRO A 46 2.02 -11.21 -12.76
N LEU A 47 1.61 -10.71 -11.60
CA LEU A 47 0.44 -9.83 -11.49
C LEU A 47 0.66 -8.52 -12.23
N LEU A 48 1.82 -7.90 -12.00
CA LEU A 48 2.17 -6.64 -12.64
C LEU A 48 2.24 -6.79 -14.16
N ARG A 49 2.86 -7.87 -14.64
CA ARG A 49 2.99 -8.13 -16.08
C ARG A 49 1.62 -8.37 -16.72
N ALA A 50 0.75 -9.12 -16.05
CA ALA A 50 -0.58 -9.37 -16.57
C ALA A 50 -1.40 -8.09 -16.70
N PHE A 51 -1.31 -7.22 -15.69
CA PHE A 51 -2.02 -5.94 -15.73
C PHE A 51 -1.48 -5.04 -16.83
N ARG A 52 -0.17 -4.89 -16.91
CA ARG A 52 0.47 -4.06 -17.95
C ARG A 52 0.22 -4.59 -19.35
N GLY A 53 0.08 -5.89 -19.48
CA GLY A 53 -0.21 -6.53 -20.76
C GLY A 53 -1.68 -6.50 -21.14
N GLY A 54 -2.53 -5.84 -20.37
CA GLY A 54 -3.94 -5.71 -20.69
C GLY A 54 -4.76 -6.95 -20.40
N LYS A 55 -4.22 -7.92 -19.66
CA LYS A 55 -4.90 -9.18 -19.35
C LYS A 55 -5.79 -9.11 -18.12
N LEU A 56 -5.70 -8.01 -17.37
CA LEU A 56 -6.51 -7.81 -16.17
C LEU A 56 -7.14 -6.43 -16.20
N THR A 57 -8.38 -6.34 -15.73
CA THR A 57 -9.00 -5.05 -15.50
C THR A 57 -8.46 -4.47 -14.20
N TRP A 58 -8.66 -3.17 -14.00
CA TRP A 58 -8.25 -2.52 -12.76
C TRP A 58 -8.91 -3.17 -11.52
N PRO A 59 -10.21 -3.47 -11.52
CA PRO A 59 -10.81 -4.17 -10.37
C PRO A 59 -10.19 -5.54 -10.11
N GLN A 60 -9.85 -6.31 -11.16
CA GLN A 60 -9.20 -7.61 -11.00
C GLN A 60 -7.81 -7.47 -10.40
N TYR A 61 -7.03 -6.51 -10.90
CA TYR A 61 -5.71 -6.21 -10.37
C TYR A 61 -5.80 -5.81 -8.90
N THR A 62 -6.74 -4.92 -8.58
CA THR A 62 -6.94 -4.43 -7.22
C THR A 62 -7.19 -5.56 -6.25
N ARG A 63 -8.12 -6.47 -6.59
CA ARG A 63 -8.42 -7.60 -5.72
C ARG A 63 -7.21 -8.48 -5.46
N ARG A 64 -6.45 -8.77 -6.52
CA ARG A 64 -5.28 -9.63 -6.40
C ARG A 64 -4.14 -8.98 -5.63
N TYR A 65 -3.94 -7.68 -5.87
CA TYR A 65 -2.92 -6.95 -5.12
C TYR A 65 -3.25 -6.93 -3.64
N LEU A 66 -4.48 -6.58 -3.29
CA LEU A 66 -4.90 -6.52 -1.88
C LEU A 66 -4.83 -7.88 -1.21
N ALA A 67 -5.18 -8.95 -1.93
CA ALA A 67 -5.02 -10.31 -1.40
C ALA A 67 -3.55 -10.61 -1.09
N GLY A 68 -2.64 -10.11 -1.91
CA GLY A 68 -1.21 -10.29 -1.69
C GLY A 68 -0.72 -9.62 -0.41
N LEU A 69 -1.37 -8.55 0.02
CA LEU A 69 -0.99 -7.88 1.27
C LEU A 69 -1.35 -8.71 2.51
N GLU A 70 -2.19 -9.71 2.37
CA GLU A 70 -2.54 -10.60 3.47
C GLU A 70 -1.55 -11.75 3.66
N ARG A 71 -0.61 -11.91 2.72
CA ARG A 71 0.38 -12.98 2.81
C ARG A 71 1.37 -12.75 3.94
N PRO A 72 1.96 -13.83 4.49
CA PRO A 72 2.92 -13.69 5.59
C PRO A 72 4.09 -12.75 5.28
N GLU A 73 4.63 -12.80 4.06
CA GLU A 73 5.80 -12.00 3.71
C GLU A 73 5.52 -10.50 3.66
N ALA A 74 4.26 -10.09 3.60
CA ALA A 74 3.90 -8.68 3.62
C ALA A 74 3.70 -8.13 5.04
N GLN A 75 3.54 -8.99 6.03
CA GLN A 75 3.13 -8.55 7.36
C GLN A 75 4.18 -7.70 8.08
N ALA A 76 5.44 -8.11 8.06
CA ALA A 76 6.50 -7.33 8.69
C ALA A 76 6.70 -5.98 8.00
N PRO A 77 6.75 -5.92 6.65
CA PRO A 77 6.80 -4.62 5.97
C PRO A 77 5.60 -3.72 6.27
N LEU A 78 4.39 -4.27 6.32
CA LEU A 78 3.21 -3.48 6.68
C LEU A 78 3.31 -2.91 8.08
N ALA A 79 3.76 -3.73 9.03
CA ALA A 79 3.95 -3.30 10.42
C ALA A 79 4.99 -2.19 10.50
N GLN A 80 6.06 -2.30 9.73
CA GLN A 80 7.11 -1.28 9.70
C GLN A 80 6.58 0.07 9.24
N VAL A 81 5.77 0.07 8.18
CA VAL A 81 5.16 1.32 7.69
C VAL A 81 4.19 1.89 8.71
N ARG A 82 3.36 1.05 9.32
CA ARG A 82 2.41 1.52 10.33
C ARG A 82 3.11 2.11 11.54
N ALA A 83 4.19 1.49 11.99
CA ALA A 83 4.97 2.02 13.12
C ALA A 83 5.57 3.37 12.78
N ALA A 84 6.16 3.51 11.60
CA ALA A 84 6.76 4.78 11.17
C ALA A 84 5.70 5.87 11.04
N ALA A 85 4.50 5.51 10.60
CA ALA A 85 3.41 6.49 10.44
C ALA A 85 2.90 7.03 11.77
N LYS A 86 3.08 6.27 12.86
CA LYS A 86 2.72 6.76 14.19
C LYS A 86 3.68 7.86 14.66
N ASP A 87 4.94 7.78 14.23
CA ASP A 87 5.97 8.73 14.67
C ASP A 87 6.07 9.96 13.78
N GLY A 88 5.43 9.95 12.61
CA GLY A 88 5.52 11.09 11.71
C GLY A 88 4.95 10.77 10.34
N THR A 89 5.48 11.46 9.34
CA THR A 89 5.04 11.26 7.96
C THR A 89 5.80 10.11 7.31
N VAL A 90 5.07 9.29 6.55
CA VAL A 90 5.64 8.25 5.68
C VAL A 90 5.15 8.54 4.28
N THR A 91 6.05 8.52 3.30
CA THR A 91 5.68 8.65 1.89
C THR A 91 5.96 7.36 1.16
N LEU A 92 4.94 6.84 0.49
CA LEU A 92 5.04 5.61 -0.30
C LEU A 92 5.35 5.98 -1.74
N PHE A 93 6.42 5.40 -2.30
CA PHE A 93 6.88 5.73 -3.64
C PHE A 93 6.69 4.59 -4.61
N CYS A 94 6.19 4.93 -5.80
CA CYS A 94 6.06 4.03 -6.93
C CYS A 94 6.35 4.80 -8.22
N GLY A 95 6.64 4.09 -9.31
CA GLY A 95 6.98 4.72 -10.58
C GLY A 95 5.80 5.00 -11.51
N CYS A 96 4.62 4.52 -11.18
CA CYS A 96 3.46 4.67 -12.07
C CYS A 96 3.08 6.14 -12.23
N PRO A 97 2.83 6.60 -13.47
CA PRO A 97 2.42 7.99 -13.69
C PRO A 97 0.99 8.28 -13.23
N ASP A 98 0.10 7.30 -13.29
CA ASP A 98 -1.32 7.49 -12.98
C ASP A 98 -1.61 6.93 -11.59
N GLU A 99 -1.77 7.82 -10.60
CA GLU A 99 -2.03 7.40 -9.23
C GLU A 99 -3.40 6.73 -9.06
N THR A 100 -4.34 6.97 -9.97
CA THR A 100 -5.66 6.34 -9.87
C THR A 100 -5.62 4.87 -10.28
N ARG A 101 -4.51 4.43 -10.89
CA ARG A 101 -4.32 3.04 -11.30
C ARG A 101 -2.94 2.54 -10.87
N CYS A 102 -2.59 2.82 -9.63
CA CYS A 102 -1.31 2.42 -9.07
C CYS A 102 -1.49 1.81 -7.69
N HIS A 103 -0.68 0.79 -7.42
CA HIS A 103 -0.75 0.12 -6.12
C HIS A 103 -0.38 1.03 -4.95
N ARG A 104 0.33 2.15 -5.17
CA ARG A 104 0.64 3.06 -4.07
C ARG A 104 -0.62 3.65 -3.45
N SER A 105 -1.61 3.95 -4.27
CA SER A 105 -2.89 4.47 -3.78
C SER A 105 -3.69 3.38 -3.08
N LEU A 106 -3.64 2.16 -3.61
CA LEU A 106 -4.30 1.01 -2.97
C LEU A 106 -3.68 0.71 -1.61
N LEU A 107 -2.35 0.72 -1.53
CA LEU A 107 -1.65 0.44 -0.29
C LEU A 107 -1.92 1.54 0.73
N ARG A 108 -1.90 2.79 0.31
CA ARG A 108 -2.21 3.92 1.20
C ARG A 108 -3.59 3.75 1.81
N ALA A 109 -4.59 3.48 0.98
CA ALA A 109 -5.95 3.27 1.45
C ALA A 109 -6.05 2.07 2.40
N TYR A 110 -5.36 0.99 2.06
CA TYR A 110 -5.34 -0.21 2.89
C TYR A 110 -4.76 0.08 4.28
N LEU A 111 -3.67 0.82 4.33
CA LEU A 111 -3.02 1.18 5.60
C LEU A 111 -3.88 2.12 6.44
N LEU A 112 -4.60 3.03 5.80
CA LEU A 112 -5.48 3.97 6.50
C LEU A 112 -6.77 3.30 6.97
N ASP A 113 -7.17 2.19 6.35
CA ASP A 113 -8.35 1.43 6.74
C ASP A 113 -7.96 0.36 7.75
N SER A 114 -7.59 0.80 8.95
CA SER A 114 -7.18 -0.11 10.02
C SER A 114 -8.34 -0.99 10.48
N PRO A 115 -8.08 -2.09 11.17
CA PRO A 115 -9.17 -2.93 11.70
C PRO A 115 -10.17 -2.15 12.55
N ALA A 116 -9.70 -1.19 13.33
CA ALA A 116 -10.59 -0.36 14.14
C ALA A 116 -11.49 0.50 13.26
N SER A 117 -10.95 1.10 12.20
CA SER A 117 -11.73 1.90 11.27
C SER A 117 -12.77 1.05 10.55
N ARG A 118 -12.41 -0.16 10.15
CA ARG A 118 -13.36 -1.06 9.48
C ARG A 118 -14.51 -1.43 10.40
N ARG A 119 -14.22 -1.70 11.67
CA ARG A 119 -15.29 -2.01 12.63
C ARG A 119 -16.25 -0.85 12.81
N ARG A 120 -15.74 0.38 12.87
CA ARG A 120 -16.60 1.55 12.98
C ARG A 120 -17.52 1.71 11.77
N LYS A 121 -17.01 1.45 10.58
CA LYS A 121 -17.79 1.59 9.34
C LYS A 121 -18.88 0.55 9.23
N SER A 122 -18.60 -0.70 9.59
CA SER A 122 -19.57 -1.77 9.45
C SER A 122 -20.44 -1.97 10.66
N GLY A 123 -19.97 -1.47 11.79
CA GLY A 123 -20.65 -1.73 13.04
C GLY A 123 -21.73 -0.76 13.37
N ARG A 124 -22.21 -0.09 12.42
CA ARG A 124 -23.28 0.70 12.78
C ARG A 124 -24.33 -0.17 13.26
N ALA A 125 -24.18 -0.82 13.74
CA ALA A 125 -24.76 -1.56 14.51
C ALA A 125 -24.40 -2.80 14.86
N PRO A 126 -24.40 -2.96 15.02
CA PRO A 126 -23.73 -3.96 15.23
C PRO A 126 -23.97 -5.05 15.34
N ARG A 127 -24.41 -5.16 14.69
CA ARG A 127 -24.27 -6.00 14.56
C ARG A 127 -24.12 -7.03 14.76
N ARG A 128 -24.64 -7.26 14.36
CA ARG A 128 -24.19 -8.04 14.41
C ARG A 128 -23.79 -8.91 14.69
N ARG A 129 -24.21 -9.07 14.46
CA ARG A 129 -23.52 -9.73 14.69
C ARG A 129 -23.05 -10.24 15.27
N THR A 130 -23.68 -10.27 15.12
CA THR A 130 -22.92 -10.60 15.73
C THR A 130 -22.57 -11.17 16.09
N ALA A 131 -23.12 -11.05 16.07
CA ALA A 131 -22.35 -11.39 16.48
C ALA A 131 -21.98 -11.94 16.58
N ARG A 132 -22.34 -11.99 16.43
CA ARG A 132 -21.71 -12.28 16.54
C ARG A 132 -20.91 -12.35 16.80
N GLY A 133 -21.74 -12.28 16.71
CA GLY A 133 -20.80 -12.08 16.91
C GLY A 133 -20.28 -11.92 17.05
N GLY A 134 -20.90 -11.87 17.04
CA GLY A 134 -20.19 -11.53 17.25
C GLY A 134 -19.80 -11.32 17.28
N ALA A 135 -19.89 -10.97 17.16
CA ALA A 135 -19.39 -10.67 17.21
C ALA A 135 -19.17 -10.70 17.09
N ARG A 136 -19.40 -10.55 17.03
CA ARG A 136 -19.10 -10.56 16.92
C ARG A 136 -18.67 -10.61 16.93
#